data_345b23f41d138c614774ddb6d1cc4bbb
#
_entry.id   345b23f41d138c614774ddb6d1cc4bbb
#
_cell.length_a   1.000
_cell.length_b   1.000
_cell.length_c   1.000
_cell.angle_alpha   90.00
_cell.angle_beta   90.00
_cell.angle_gamma   90.00
#
_symmetry.space_group_name_H-M   'P 1'
#
loop_
_entity.id
_entity.type
_entity.pdbx_description
1 polymer ?
#
loop_
_entity_poly.entity_id
_entity_poly.type
_entity_poly.pdbx_seq_one_letter_code
_entity_poly.pdbx_strand_id
1 'polypeptide(L)'
;MDELRTITRPYAKAVFDLAVSSETLTEWSGFLKECSELLDNNEIKALIKAPGLNKNKVAEVFYESATLGVGADNSNQKQFLNLIQTLSENSRLNIMNELQKQYNQKKRESEKTTEVTLTAAAQIDEKALNTITHALEKKLGNKVDLKVIIDKSLIGGAVIQAGDHMIDGAVSTQLQRLTRFLIN
;
A
#
# COMPACT_ATOMS: atom_id res chain seq x y z
N MET A 1 -18.08 1.60 -1.38
CA MET A 1 -16.66 1.22 -1.46
C MET A 1 -16.41 -0.04 -2.28
N ASP A 2 -17.33 -1.00 -2.29
CA ASP A 2 -17.15 -2.27 -3.05
C ASP A 2 -17.13 -2.12 -4.57
N GLU A 3 -17.85 -1.13 -5.11
CA GLU A 3 -17.94 -0.91 -6.56
C GLU A 3 -16.60 -0.47 -7.18
N LEU A 4 -15.90 0.47 -6.56
CA LEU A 4 -14.56 0.90 -7.00
C LEU A 4 -13.56 -0.27 -6.96
N ARG A 5 -13.64 -1.08 -5.93
CA ARG A 5 -12.79 -2.26 -5.75
C ARG A 5 -13.02 -3.30 -6.84
N THR A 6 -14.27 -3.52 -7.22
CA THR A 6 -14.65 -4.44 -8.28
C THR A 6 -14.19 -3.96 -9.65
N ILE A 7 -14.37 -2.66 -9.94
CA ILE A 7 -13.95 -2.05 -11.21
C ILE A 7 -12.41 -2.05 -11.33
N THR A 8 -11.68 -1.87 -10.23
CA THR A 8 -10.22 -1.82 -10.22
C THR A 8 -9.55 -3.17 -10.41
N ARG A 9 -10.21 -4.26 -9.99
CA ARG A 9 -9.65 -5.62 -9.97
C ARG A 9 -9.05 -6.09 -11.30
N PRO A 10 -9.71 -5.93 -12.46
CA PRO A 10 -9.14 -6.35 -13.76
C PRO A 10 -7.89 -5.53 -14.13
N TYR A 11 -7.87 -4.23 -13.83
CA TYR A 11 -6.70 -3.39 -14.08
C TYR A 11 -5.52 -3.79 -13.20
N ALA A 12 -5.75 -4.02 -11.90
CA ALA A 12 -4.71 -4.46 -10.97
C ALA A 12 -4.12 -5.80 -11.38
N LYS A 13 -4.96 -6.73 -11.87
CA LYS A 13 -4.49 -8.01 -12.38
C LYS A 13 -3.63 -7.83 -13.63
N ALA A 14 -4.11 -7.08 -14.61
CA ALA A 14 -3.40 -6.88 -15.87
C ALA A 14 -2.04 -6.20 -15.67
N VAL A 15 -1.99 -5.16 -14.82
CA VAL A 15 -0.72 -4.47 -14.48
C VAL A 15 0.22 -5.39 -13.73
N PHE A 16 -0.29 -6.21 -12.83
CA PHE A 16 0.52 -7.16 -12.08
C PHE A 16 1.10 -8.26 -13.00
N ASP A 17 0.28 -8.86 -13.84
CA ASP A 17 0.72 -9.91 -14.79
C ASP A 17 1.79 -9.36 -15.75
N LEU A 18 1.64 -8.10 -16.20
CA LEU A 18 2.61 -7.41 -17.02
C LEU A 18 3.93 -7.17 -16.26
N ALA A 19 3.84 -6.68 -15.02
CA ALA A 19 4.99 -6.41 -14.16
C ALA A 19 5.78 -7.68 -13.81
N VAL A 20 5.10 -8.81 -13.65
CA VAL A 20 5.73 -10.13 -13.46
C VAL A 20 6.46 -10.56 -14.73
N SER A 21 5.81 -10.46 -15.89
CA SER A 21 6.41 -10.89 -17.16
C SER A 21 7.63 -10.08 -17.59
N SER A 22 7.70 -8.81 -17.17
CA SER A 22 8.82 -7.90 -17.44
C SER A 22 9.83 -7.78 -16.29
N GLU A 23 9.64 -8.51 -15.18
CA GLU A 23 10.47 -8.46 -13.96
C GLU A 23 10.59 -7.06 -13.34
N THR A 24 9.56 -6.22 -13.50
CA THR A 24 9.55 -4.80 -13.12
C THR A 24 8.56 -4.49 -11.97
N LEU A 25 8.34 -5.45 -11.09
CA LEU A 25 7.38 -5.31 -9.97
C LEU A 25 7.64 -4.07 -9.09
N THR A 26 8.91 -3.73 -8.85
CA THR A 26 9.28 -2.59 -8.01
C THR A 26 9.03 -1.26 -8.72
N GLU A 27 9.35 -1.18 -10.01
CA GLU A 27 9.15 0.01 -10.84
C GLU A 27 7.65 0.35 -10.94
N TRP A 28 6.81 -0.65 -11.19
CA TRP A 28 5.36 -0.49 -11.20
C TRP A 28 4.81 -0.04 -9.84
N SER A 29 5.34 -0.58 -8.75
CA SER A 29 4.93 -0.17 -7.40
C SER A 29 5.28 1.31 -7.14
N GLY A 30 6.47 1.75 -7.54
CA GLY A 30 6.90 3.15 -7.45
C GLY A 30 6.02 4.06 -8.29
N PHE A 31 5.81 3.73 -9.56
CA PHE A 31 4.97 4.51 -10.46
C PHE A 31 3.52 4.66 -9.97
N LEU A 32 2.90 3.58 -9.53
CA LEU A 32 1.54 3.63 -8.98
C LEU A 32 1.45 4.45 -7.69
N LYS A 33 2.53 4.48 -6.89
CA LYS A 33 2.63 5.30 -5.69
C LYS A 33 2.61 6.79 -6.06
N GLU A 34 3.48 7.21 -6.97
CA GLU A 34 3.50 8.59 -7.46
C GLU A 34 2.15 9.02 -8.06
N CYS A 35 1.53 8.15 -8.87
CA CYS A 35 0.19 8.40 -9.41
C CYS A 35 -0.87 8.59 -8.31
N SER A 36 -0.77 7.82 -7.24
CA SER A 36 -1.69 7.91 -6.09
C SER A 36 -1.49 9.22 -5.33
N GLU A 37 -0.24 9.62 -5.07
CA GLU A 37 0.12 10.87 -4.39
C GLU A 37 -0.31 12.09 -5.21
N LEU A 38 -0.15 12.06 -6.53
CA LEU A 38 -0.67 13.11 -7.43
C LEU A 38 -2.18 13.27 -7.32
N LEU A 39 -2.92 12.18 -7.17
CA LEU A 39 -4.37 12.26 -6.99
C LEU A 39 -4.80 12.87 -5.65
N ASP A 40 -3.92 12.95 -4.68
CA ASP A 40 -4.24 13.64 -3.42
C ASP A 40 -4.19 15.17 -3.58
N ASN A 41 -3.52 15.68 -4.63
CA ASN A 41 -3.53 17.09 -4.97
C ASN A 41 -4.90 17.55 -5.50
N ASN A 42 -5.44 18.61 -4.90
CA ASN A 42 -6.75 19.15 -5.27
C ASN A 42 -6.78 19.77 -6.68
N GLU A 43 -5.67 20.32 -7.15
CA GLU A 43 -5.55 20.88 -8.49
C GLU A 43 -5.65 19.80 -9.58
N ILE A 44 -4.96 18.67 -9.36
CA ILE A 44 -5.02 17.51 -10.26
C ILE A 44 -6.43 16.90 -10.25
N LYS A 45 -7.07 16.78 -9.07
CA LYS A 45 -8.47 16.34 -8.98
C LYS A 45 -9.42 17.24 -9.76
N ALA A 46 -9.24 18.55 -9.70
CA ALA A 46 -10.03 19.53 -10.43
C ALA A 46 -9.80 19.40 -11.95
N LEU A 47 -8.54 19.23 -12.37
CA LEU A 47 -8.18 19.04 -13.78
C LEU A 47 -8.84 17.78 -14.36
N ILE A 48 -8.78 16.65 -13.65
CA ILE A 48 -9.38 15.38 -14.12
C ILE A 48 -10.91 15.49 -14.27
N LYS A 49 -11.56 16.30 -13.42
CA LYS A 49 -13.01 16.48 -13.42
C LYS A 49 -13.51 17.60 -14.33
N ALA A 50 -12.61 18.42 -14.89
CA ALA A 50 -12.99 19.58 -15.69
C ALA A 50 -13.67 19.14 -17.00
N PRO A 51 -14.89 19.60 -17.28
CA PRO A 51 -15.60 19.27 -18.50
C PRO A 51 -14.94 19.93 -19.71
N GLY A 52 -14.90 19.21 -20.83
CA GLY A 52 -14.39 19.74 -22.11
C GLY A 52 -12.88 19.63 -22.32
N LEU A 53 -12.11 19.09 -21.38
CA LEU A 53 -10.69 18.81 -21.61
C LEU A 53 -10.49 17.57 -22.47
N ASN A 54 -9.50 17.63 -23.35
CA ASN A 54 -9.09 16.47 -24.13
C ASN A 54 -8.46 15.43 -23.21
N LYS A 55 -9.07 14.24 -23.12
CA LYS A 55 -8.64 13.15 -22.26
C LYS A 55 -7.19 12.73 -22.48
N ASN A 56 -6.72 12.81 -23.73
CA ASN A 56 -5.33 12.48 -24.07
C ASN A 56 -4.36 13.51 -23.46
N LYS A 57 -4.71 14.81 -23.52
CA LYS A 57 -3.89 15.86 -22.90
C LYS A 57 -3.86 15.72 -21.37
N VAL A 58 -4.99 15.36 -20.76
CA VAL A 58 -5.04 15.08 -19.31
C VAL A 58 -4.14 13.90 -18.98
N ALA A 59 -4.16 12.84 -19.80
CA ALA A 59 -3.31 11.66 -19.62
C ALA A 59 -1.81 12.00 -19.75
N GLU A 60 -1.43 12.84 -20.73
CA GLU A 60 -0.04 13.28 -20.94
C GLU A 60 0.46 14.10 -19.74
N VAL A 61 -0.29 15.12 -19.32
CA VAL A 61 0.09 15.96 -18.17
C VAL A 61 0.19 15.14 -16.89
N PHE A 62 -0.75 14.22 -16.68
CA PHE A 62 -0.73 13.33 -15.51
C PHE A 62 0.48 12.40 -15.54
N TYR A 63 0.79 11.84 -16.71
CA TYR A 63 1.95 10.96 -16.90
C TYR A 63 3.27 11.72 -16.66
N GLU A 64 3.44 12.90 -17.30
CA GLU A 64 4.64 13.73 -17.10
C GLU A 64 4.84 14.08 -15.62
N SER A 65 3.76 14.46 -14.93
CA SER A 65 3.81 14.77 -13.50
C SER A 65 4.20 13.54 -12.65
N ALA A 66 3.70 12.35 -12.98
CA ALA A 66 4.02 11.12 -12.28
C ALA A 66 5.47 10.65 -12.52
N THR A 67 6.00 10.88 -13.70
CA THR A 67 7.37 10.46 -14.06
C THR A 67 8.46 11.36 -13.49
N LEU A 68 8.14 12.60 -13.13
CA LEU A 68 9.09 13.50 -12.44
C LEU A 68 9.57 12.90 -11.10
N GLY A 69 8.73 12.11 -10.43
CA GLY A 69 9.06 11.44 -9.16
C GLY A 69 9.83 10.12 -9.31
N VAL A 70 9.70 9.44 -10.44
CA VAL A 70 10.23 8.06 -10.61
C VAL A 70 11.59 8.02 -11.33
N GLY A 71 12.05 9.13 -11.92
CA GLY A 71 13.29 9.17 -12.73
C GLY A 71 13.08 8.69 -14.18
N ALA A 72 13.77 9.33 -15.12
CA ALA A 72 13.49 9.27 -16.56
C ALA A 72 13.92 7.97 -17.28
N ASP A 73 14.52 7.00 -16.60
CA ASP A 73 15.20 5.89 -17.27
C ASP A 73 14.47 4.54 -17.09
N ASN A 74 13.17 4.54 -17.38
CA ASN A 74 12.33 3.35 -17.23
C ASN A 74 12.05 2.69 -18.59
N SER A 75 12.45 1.44 -18.73
CA SER A 75 12.09 0.55 -19.86
C SER A 75 10.58 0.41 -20.08
N ASN A 76 9.79 0.76 -19.05
CA ASN A 76 8.33 0.62 -19.02
C ASN A 76 7.54 1.90 -19.35
N GLN A 77 8.19 2.99 -19.78
CA GLN A 77 7.53 4.28 -20.04
C GLN A 77 6.29 4.17 -20.94
N LYS A 78 6.40 3.38 -22.01
CA LYS A 78 5.30 3.15 -22.96
C LYS A 78 4.12 2.43 -22.32
N GLN A 79 4.40 1.51 -21.43
CA GLN A 79 3.38 0.72 -20.71
C GLN A 79 2.68 1.57 -19.64
N PHE A 80 3.44 2.41 -18.93
CA PHE A 80 2.89 3.36 -17.97
C PHE A 80 1.96 4.38 -18.65
N LEU A 81 2.40 4.94 -19.77
CA LEU A 81 1.57 5.87 -20.55
C LEU A 81 0.29 5.19 -21.05
N ASN A 82 0.37 3.97 -21.57
CA ASN A 82 -0.79 3.21 -22.03
C ASN A 82 -1.79 2.96 -20.90
N LEU A 83 -1.33 2.66 -19.69
CA LEU A 83 -2.22 2.50 -18.54
C LEU A 83 -2.99 3.79 -18.25
N ILE A 84 -2.27 4.93 -18.18
CA ILE A 84 -2.89 6.22 -17.89
C ILE A 84 -3.87 6.62 -19.00
N GLN A 85 -3.51 6.44 -20.27
CA GLN A 85 -4.40 6.70 -21.40
C GLN A 85 -5.67 5.86 -21.31
N THR A 86 -5.54 4.56 -21.08
CA THR A 86 -6.69 3.65 -20.94
C THR A 86 -7.61 4.08 -19.80
N LEU A 87 -7.06 4.49 -18.66
CA LEU A 87 -7.85 4.97 -17.51
C LEU A 87 -8.49 6.34 -17.80
N SER A 88 -7.80 7.24 -18.51
CA SER A 88 -8.31 8.55 -18.88
C SER A 88 -9.46 8.43 -19.88
N GLU A 89 -9.33 7.64 -20.92
CA GLU A 89 -10.37 7.38 -21.92
C GLU A 89 -11.66 6.86 -21.28
N ASN A 90 -11.51 5.98 -20.30
CA ASN A 90 -12.64 5.42 -19.55
C ASN A 90 -13.11 6.35 -18.41
N SER A 91 -12.52 7.53 -18.22
CA SER A 91 -12.83 8.45 -17.11
C SER A 91 -12.65 7.78 -15.72
N ARG A 92 -11.64 6.92 -15.58
CA ARG A 92 -11.37 6.09 -14.40
C ARG A 92 -10.05 6.42 -13.70
N LEU A 93 -9.44 7.56 -13.97
CA LEU A 93 -8.21 7.98 -13.28
C LEU A 93 -8.38 8.00 -11.74
N ASN A 94 -9.59 8.23 -11.26
CA ASN A 94 -9.93 8.23 -9.84
C ASN A 94 -9.74 6.88 -9.12
N ILE A 95 -9.61 5.76 -9.87
CA ILE A 95 -9.38 4.45 -9.27
C ILE A 95 -7.90 4.20 -8.90
N MET A 96 -6.98 5.10 -9.21
CA MET A 96 -5.54 4.89 -9.09
C MET A 96 -5.10 4.55 -7.66
N ASN A 97 -5.70 5.20 -6.64
CA ASN A 97 -5.43 4.89 -5.24
C ASN A 97 -5.82 3.45 -4.87
N GLU A 98 -6.96 3.00 -5.37
CA GLU A 98 -7.41 1.61 -5.15
C GLU A 98 -6.59 0.62 -5.98
N LEU A 99 -6.17 1.02 -7.19
CA LEU A 99 -5.29 0.25 -8.06
C LEU A 99 -3.94 -0.03 -7.37
N GLN A 100 -3.32 1.01 -6.81
CA GLN A 100 -2.08 0.88 -6.04
C GLN A 100 -2.24 -0.12 -4.87
N LYS A 101 -3.33 -0.01 -4.11
CA LYS A 101 -3.59 -0.92 -2.97
C LYS A 101 -3.69 -2.37 -3.42
N GLN A 102 -4.49 -2.65 -4.46
CA GLN A 102 -4.68 -4.00 -4.98
C GLN A 102 -3.42 -4.56 -5.64
N TYR A 103 -2.66 -3.71 -6.35
CA TYR A 103 -1.37 -4.10 -6.92
C TYR A 103 -0.38 -4.50 -5.82
N ASN A 104 -0.22 -3.67 -4.79
CA ASN A 104 0.69 -3.97 -3.68
C ASN A 104 0.26 -5.21 -2.90
N GLN A 105 -1.05 -5.46 -2.76
CA GLN A 105 -1.54 -6.70 -2.18
C GLN A 105 -1.10 -7.91 -2.99
N LYS A 106 -1.28 -7.89 -4.32
CA LYS A 106 -0.85 -8.97 -5.22
C LYS A 106 0.66 -9.17 -5.23
N LYS A 107 1.43 -8.08 -5.19
CA LYS A 107 2.89 -8.11 -5.08
C LYS A 107 3.30 -8.86 -3.80
N ARG A 108 2.74 -8.49 -2.65
CA ARG A 108 3.01 -9.17 -1.36
C ARG A 108 2.63 -10.66 -1.39
N GLU A 109 1.46 -10.99 -1.95
CA GLU A 109 1.02 -12.37 -2.11
C GLU A 109 2.00 -13.20 -2.97
N SER A 110 2.51 -12.60 -4.06
CA SER A 110 3.48 -13.23 -4.96
C SER A 110 4.86 -13.39 -4.33
N GLU A 111 5.31 -12.38 -3.61
CA GLU A 111 6.59 -12.39 -2.88
C GLU A 111 6.50 -13.19 -1.58
N LYS A 112 5.33 -13.74 -1.26
CA LYS A 112 5.03 -14.39 0.03
C LYS A 112 5.39 -13.48 1.21
N THR A 113 5.12 -12.18 1.07
CA THR A 113 5.38 -11.18 2.09
C THR A 113 4.10 -10.87 2.86
N THR A 114 4.15 -10.93 4.18
CA THR A 114 3.03 -10.58 5.06
C THR A 114 3.27 -9.21 5.68
N GLU A 115 2.34 -8.28 5.48
CA GLU A 115 2.37 -6.98 6.17
C GLU A 115 1.98 -7.18 7.63
N VAL A 116 2.85 -6.70 8.52
CA VAL A 116 2.63 -6.75 9.96
C VAL A 116 2.73 -5.35 10.55
N THR A 117 1.70 -4.92 11.24
CA THR A 117 1.71 -3.65 11.98
C THR A 117 2.07 -3.93 13.44
N LEU A 118 3.15 -3.31 13.91
CA LEU A 118 3.60 -3.34 15.29
C LEU A 118 3.28 -1.99 15.94
N THR A 119 2.30 -1.95 16.84
CA THR A 119 1.98 -0.76 17.62
C THR A 119 2.66 -0.86 18.98
N ALA A 120 3.52 0.11 19.31
CA ALA A 120 4.31 0.11 20.54
C ALA A 120 4.13 1.40 21.33
N ALA A 121 4.28 1.33 22.66
CA ALA A 121 4.20 2.48 23.56
C ALA A 121 5.36 3.48 23.41
N ALA A 122 6.52 3.01 22.94
CA ALA A 122 7.75 3.78 22.78
C ALA A 122 8.55 3.30 21.57
N GLN A 123 9.57 4.08 21.23
CA GLN A 123 10.48 3.75 20.13
C GLN A 123 11.22 2.44 20.43
N ILE A 124 11.24 1.54 19.48
CA ILE A 124 11.87 0.21 19.58
C ILE A 124 13.25 0.27 18.92
N ASP A 125 14.23 -0.32 19.58
CA ASP A 125 15.59 -0.46 19.07
C ASP A 125 15.63 -1.35 17.81
N GLU A 126 16.50 -1.03 16.85
CA GLU A 126 16.67 -1.79 15.60
C GLU A 126 16.98 -3.28 15.85
N LYS A 127 17.76 -3.59 16.88
CA LYS A 127 18.06 -4.98 17.26
C LYS A 127 16.81 -5.75 17.69
N ALA A 128 15.95 -5.08 18.46
CA ALA A 128 14.68 -5.66 18.88
C ALA A 128 13.71 -5.83 17.69
N LEU A 129 13.66 -4.83 16.77
CA LEU A 129 12.86 -4.93 15.55
C LEU A 129 13.29 -6.12 14.69
N ASN A 130 14.59 -6.30 14.46
CA ASN A 130 15.12 -7.43 13.70
C ASN A 130 14.77 -8.77 14.36
N THR A 131 14.86 -8.86 15.69
CA THR A 131 14.51 -10.08 16.44
C THR A 131 13.02 -10.41 16.28
N ILE A 132 12.16 -9.39 16.39
CA ILE A 132 10.70 -9.54 16.21
C ILE A 132 10.39 -9.96 14.77
N THR A 133 11.00 -9.34 13.78
CA THR A 133 10.81 -9.67 12.36
C THR A 133 11.16 -11.13 12.09
N HIS A 134 12.34 -11.59 12.51
CA HIS A 134 12.76 -12.98 12.33
C HIS A 134 11.84 -14.00 13.06
N ALA A 135 11.39 -13.65 14.26
CA ALA A 135 10.44 -14.49 14.98
C ALA A 135 9.09 -14.61 14.27
N LEU A 136 8.61 -13.51 13.70
CA LEU A 136 7.38 -13.44 12.91
C LEU A 136 7.52 -14.20 11.59
N GLU A 137 8.61 -14.02 10.87
CA GLU A 137 8.92 -14.76 9.63
C GLU A 137 8.92 -16.27 9.86
N LYS A 138 9.57 -16.71 10.95
CA LYS A 138 9.58 -18.13 11.33
C LYS A 138 8.19 -18.67 11.68
N LYS A 139 7.35 -17.83 12.31
CA LYS A 139 5.99 -18.24 12.72
C LYS A 139 5.00 -18.21 11.55
N LEU A 140 5.13 -17.23 10.64
CA LEU A 140 4.22 -17.05 9.51
C LEU A 140 4.64 -17.84 8.27
N GLY A 141 5.91 -18.25 8.18
CA GLY A 141 6.47 -18.94 7.01
C GLY A 141 6.66 -18.05 5.78
N ASN A 142 6.49 -16.74 5.94
CA ASN A 142 6.58 -15.74 4.90
C ASN A 142 7.55 -14.64 5.31
N LYS A 143 8.08 -13.89 4.34
CA LYS A 143 8.77 -12.63 4.63
C LYS A 143 7.81 -11.64 5.31
N VAL A 144 8.33 -10.85 6.23
CA VAL A 144 7.53 -9.88 7.00
C VAL A 144 7.93 -8.46 6.61
N ASP A 145 6.93 -7.69 6.17
CA ASP A 145 7.04 -6.24 6.01
C ASP A 145 6.49 -5.58 7.28
N LEU A 146 7.39 -5.10 8.14
CA LEU A 146 7.05 -4.62 9.46
C LEU A 146 6.83 -3.10 9.46
N LYS A 147 5.59 -2.66 9.67
CA LYS A 147 5.24 -1.27 9.89
C LYS A 147 5.14 -0.96 11.38
N VAL A 148 5.96 -0.03 11.86
CA VAL A 148 5.95 0.38 13.28
C VAL A 148 5.11 1.65 13.46
N ILE A 149 4.18 1.59 14.41
CA ILE A 149 3.36 2.72 14.84
C ILE A 149 3.63 2.96 16.34
N ILE A 150 3.92 4.21 16.70
CA ILE A 150 4.09 4.58 18.10
C ILE A 150 2.77 5.14 18.61
N ASP A 151 2.19 4.48 19.61
CA ASP A 151 0.98 4.92 20.28
C ASP A 151 1.25 5.15 21.77
N LYS A 152 1.32 6.41 22.17
CA LYS A 152 1.57 6.84 23.56
C LYS A 152 0.41 6.55 24.51
N SER A 153 -0.76 6.14 24.00
CA SER A 153 -1.88 5.71 24.83
C SER A 153 -1.66 4.33 25.46
N LEU A 154 -0.75 3.53 24.89
CA LEU A 154 -0.30 2.29 25.48
C LEU A 154 0.60 2.56 26.69
N ILE A 155 0.22 2.04 27.85
CA ILE A 155 1.00 2.17 29.10
C ILE A 155 2.35 1.42 28.97
N GLY A 156 2.39 0.37 28.14
CA GLY A 156 3.56 -0.45 27.87
C GLY A 156 3.21 -1.69 27.06
N GLY A 157 4.25 -2.38 26.58
CA GLY A 157 4.10 -3.53 25.69
C GLY A 157 3.88 -3.15 24.24
N ALA A 158 3.44 -4.11 23.43
CA ALA A 158 3.19 -3.89 22.02
C ALA A 158 2.01 -4.76 21.53
N VAL A 159 1.33 -4.27 20.51
CA VAL A 159 0.29 -5.00 19.77
C VAL A 159 0.80 -5.29 18.38
N ILE A 160 0.72 -6.54 17.96
CA ILE A 160 1.14 -7.01 16.64
C ILE A 160 -0.10 -7.43 15.87
N GLN A 161 -0.31 -6.85 14.71
CA GLN A 161 -1.39 -7.21 13.79
C GLN A 161 -0.80 -7.72 12.49
N ALA A 162 -1.10 -8.97 12.15
CA ALA A 162 -0.70 -9.62 10.89
C ALA A 162 -1.94 -10.06 10.11
N GLY A 163 -2.39 -9.23 9.17
CA GLY A 163 -3.68 -9.43 8.51
C GLY A 163 -4.84 -9.49 9.52
N ASP A 164 -5.57 -10.60 9.54
CA ASP A 164 -6.69 -10.83 10.47
C ASP A 164 -6.25 -11.34 11.85
N HIS A 165 -4.97 -11.65 12.01
CA HIS A 165 -4.44 -12.15 13.29
C HIS A 165 -3.89 -10.99 14.13
N MET A 166 -4.34 -10.89 15.37
CA MET A 166 -3.86 -9.92 16.35
C MET A 166 -3.22 -10.64 17.54
N ILE A 167 -2.01 -10.22 17.89
CA ILE A 167 -1.30 -10.67 19.10
C ILE A 167 -1.19 -9.44 20.01
N ASP A 168 -1.98 -9.43 21.07
CA ASP A 168 -2.01 -8.33 22.03
C ASP A 168 -1.09 -8.67 23.21
N GLY A 169 0.05 -7.97 23.28
CA GLY A 169 1.03 -7.99 24.36
C GLY A 169 1.00 -6.71 25.21
N ALA A 170 -0.04 -5.88 25.10
CA ALA A 170 -0.15 -4.65 25.88
C ALA A 170 -0.33 -4.94 27.39
N VAL A 171 0.42 -4.20 28.22
CA VAL A 171 0.36 -4.32 29.68
C VAL A 171 -1.03 -3.97 30.21
N SER A 172 -1.73 -3.01 29.59
CA SER A 172 -3.10 -2.65 29.93
C SER A 172 -4.08 -3.81 29.83
N THR A 173 -3.98 -4.61 28.77
CA THR A 173 -4.83 -5.79 28.58
C THR A 173 -4.52 -6.89 29.59
N GLN A 174 -3.23 -7.08 29.91
CA GLN A 174 -2.83 -8.06 30.94
C GLN A 174 -3.34 -7.66 32.32
N LEU A 175 -3.25 -6.37 32.68
CA LEU A 175 -3.82 -5.84 33.93
C LEU A 175 -5.33 -6.00 34.02
N GLN A 176 -6.05 -5.72 32.93
CA GLN A 176 -7.51 -5.91 32.87
C GLN A 176 -7.90 -7.38 33.06
N ARG A 177 -7.13 -8.31 32.48
CA ARG A 177 -7.35 -9.76 32.68
C ARG A 177 -7.13 -10.17 34.13
N LEU A 178 -6.07 -9.68 34.76
CA LEU A 178 -5.81 -9.94 36.19
C LEU A 178 -6.90 -9.34 37.10
N THR A 179 -7.33 -8.15 36.84
CA THR A 179 -8.42 -7.49 37.61
C THR A 179 -9.71 -8.31 37.52
N ARG A 180 -10.08 -8.79 36.32
CA ARG A 180 -11.27 -9.64 36.16
C ARG A 180 -11.14 -10.98 36.90
N PHE A 181 -9.91 -11.54 36.96
CA PHE A 181 -9.67 -12.78 37.65
C PHE A 181 -9.70 -12.66 39.20
N LEU A 182 -9.39 -11.47 39.73
CA LEU A 182 -9.38 -11.20 41.17
C LEU A 182 -10.75 -10.76 41.71
N ILE A 183 -11.67 -10.30 40.85
CA ILE A 183 -12.99 -9.81 41.25
C ILE A 183 -14.08 -10.90 41.12
N ASN A 184 -13.81 -12.01 40.44
CA ASN A 184 -14.65 -13.19 40.39
C ASN A 184 -14.16 -14.27 41.35
#